data_68b2071100116b33f830b226a3f42a8f
#
_entry.id   68b2071100116b33f830b226a3f42a8f
#
_cell.length_a   1.000
_cell.length_b   1.000
_cell.length_c   1.000
_cell.angle_alpha   90.00
_cell.angle_beta   90.00
_cell.angle_gamma   90.00
#
_symmetry.space_group_name_H-M   'P 1'
#
loop_
_entity.id
_entity.type
_entity.pdbx_description
1 polymer ?
#
loop_
_entity_poly.entity_id
_entity_poly.type
_entity_poly.pdbx_seq_one_letter_code
_entity_poly.pdbx_strand_id
1 'polypeptide(L)'
;MLNYLWSFMILTGIVYAAFTGRMPDITNAALDSSKEAISLCITMIGVMSFWVGLMEIASKTGIIPAASRKIRPVIRFLFPNLPAGHPAEEPITTNMIANILGLGWAATPAGLKAMEELSKLEEQRRKHLAPGISRPAGTASNEMCTFLIINISSLQLIPINVIAYRSQYGSVNPASIIGAGTVSYTHLTLPTLL
;
A
#
# COMPACT_ATOMS: atom_id res chain seq x y z
N MET A 1 8.58 14.90 -11.08
CA MET A 1 9.52 14.16 -11.96
C MET A 1 8.80 13.07 -12.78
N LEU A 2 8.00 12.20 -12.15
CA LEU A 2 7.31 11.10 -12.86
C LEU A 2 6.40 11.58 -13.99
N ASN A 3 5.63 12.65 -13.76
CA ASN A 3 4.72 13.23 -14.77
C ASN A 3 5.47 13.69 -16.03
N TYR A 4 6.66 14.29 -15.87
CA TYR A 4 7.48 14.71 -17.01
C TYR A 4 8.00 13.51 -17.80
N LEU A 5 8.36 12.41 -17.12
CA LEU A 5 8.79 11.18 -17.78
C LEU A 5 7.65 10.58 -18.63
N TRP A 6 6.45 10.47 -18.06
CA TRP A 6 5.27 9.99 -18.78
C TRP A 6 4.92 10.88 -19.98
N SER A 7 4.90 12.19 -19.76
CA SER A 7 4.62 13.14 -20.86
C SER A 7 5.66 13.02 -21.97
N PHE A 8 6.93 12.90 -21.62
CA PHE A 8 8.01 12.73 -22.59
C PHE A 8 7.85 11.44 -23.41
N MET A 9 7.54 10.32 -22.76
CA MET A 9 7.32 9.04 -23.45
C MET A 9 6.15 9.10 -24.42
N ILE A 10 5.03 9.68 -24.00
CA ILE A 10 3.82 9.82 -24.85
C ILE A 10 4.11 10.73 -26.04
N LEU A 11 4.69 11.91 -25.80
CA LEU A 11 5.03 12.85 -26.87
C LEU A 11 6.00 12.25 -27.88
N THR A 12 7.05 11.56 -27.41
CA THR A 12 8.02 10.89 -28.28
C THR A 12 7.34 9.83 -29.14
N GLY A 13 6.43 9.02 -28.56
CA GLY A 13 5.66 8.02 -29.30
C GLY A 13 4.78 8.63 -30.39
N ILE A 14 4.07 9.72 -30.09
CA ILE A 14 3.21 10.42 -31.05
C ILE A 14 4.03 11.02 -32.18
N VAL A 15 5.14 11.70 -31.86
CA VAL A 15 6.03 12.31 -32.86
C VAL A 15 6.62 11.22 -33.78
N TYR A 16 7.10 10.12 -33.21
CA TYR A 16 7.61 9.00 -34.00
C TYR A 16 6.54 8.42 -34.94
N ALA A 17 5.31 8.22 -34.45
CA ALA A 17 4.20 7.72 -35.28
C ALA A 17 3.81 8.69 -36.40
N ALA A 18 3.89 10.00 -36.16
CA ALA A 18 3.64 11.02 -37.19
C ALA A 18 4.68 10.95 -38.34
N PHE A 19 5.96 10.79 -38.00
CA PHE A 19 7.02 10.66 -39.00
C PHE A 19 7.04 9.33 -39.75
N THR A 20 6.56 8.26 -39.12
CA THR A 20 6.54 6.89 -39.71
C THR A 20 5.20 6.55 -40.37
N GLY A 21 4.22 7.46 -40.38
CA GLY A 21 2.89 7.21 -40.94
C GLY A 21 2.02 6.25 -40.14
N ARG A 22 2.36 5.98 -38.86
CA ARG A 22 1.68 5.02 -37.99
C ARG A 22 0.67 5.65 -37.02
N MET A 23 0.11 6.79 -37.36
CA MET A 23 -0.92 7.47 -36.54
C MET A 23 -2.16 6.62 -36.25
N PRO A 24 -2.67 5.76 -37.18
CA PRO A 24 -3.76 4.84 -36.88
C PRO A 24 -3.43 3.88 -35.73
N ASP A 25 -2.16 3.43 -35.62
CA ASP A 25 -1.73 2.52 -34.54
C ASP A 25 -1.85 3.21 -33.16
N ILE A 26 -1.53 4.50 -33.07
CA ILE A 26 -1.69 5.28 -31.83
C ILE A 26 -3.17 5.36 -31.44
N THR A 27 -4.04 5.64 -32.38
CA THR A 27 -5.49 5.73 -32.13
C THR A 27 -6.05 4.40 -31.67
N ASN A 28 -5.69 3.30 -32.35
CA ASN A 28 -6.11 1.96 -31.96
C ASN A 28 -5.57 1.57 -30.58
N ALA A 29 -4.29 1.82 -30.32
CA ALA A 29 -3.68 1.57 -29.02
C ALA A 29 -4.38 2.36 -27.89
N ALA A 30 -4.75 3.61 -28.10
CA ALA A 30 -5.47 4.40 -27.13
C ALA A 30 -6.87 3.83 -26.84
N LEU A 31 -7.60 3.40 -27.88
CA LEU A 31 -8.92 2.77 -27.74
C LEU A 31 -8.84 1.43 -27.02
N ASP A 32 -7.87 0.59 -27.38
CA ASP A 32 -7.70 -0.73 -26.78
C ASP A 32 -7.23 -0.63 -25.33
N SER A 33 -6.29 0.28 -25.06
CA SER A 33 -5.87 0.59 -23.66
C SER A 33 -7.03 1.12 -22.82
N SER A 34 -7.94 1.90 -23.41
CA SER A 34 -9.14 2.37 -22.69
C SER A 34 -10.08 1.24 -22.33
N LYS A 35 -10.31 0.28 -23.23
CA LYS A 35 -11.12 -0.92 -22.97
C LYS A 35 -10.49 -1.80 -21.89
N GLU A 36 -9.16 -2.01 -21.98
CA GLU A 36 -8.41 -2.77 -20.99
C GLU A 36 -8.50 -2.10 -19.62
N ALA A 37 -8.34 -0.77 -19.53
CA ALA A 37 -8.47 -0.02 -18.29
C ALA A 37 -9.84 -0.18 -17.64
N ILE A 38 -10.93 -0.13 -18.41
CA ILE A 38 -12.30 -0.36 -17.91
C ILE A 38 -12.44 -1.79 -17.37
N SER A 39 -11.97 -2.78 -18.11
CA SER A 39 -12.01 -4.19 -17.69
C SER A 39 -11.23 -4.41 -16.38
N LEU A 40 -10.04 -3.82 -16.28
CA LEU A 40 -9.23 -3.84 -15.07
C LEU A 40 -9.94 -3.16 -13.90
N CYS A 41 -10.55 -2.00 -14.11
CA CYS A 41 -11.30 -1.30 -13.06
C CYS A 41 -12.45 -2.16 -12.52
N ILE A 42 -13.24 -2.77 -13.39
CA ILE A 42 -14.37 -3.64 -12.98
C ILE A 42 -13.85 -4.85 -12.18
N THR A 43 -12.81 -5.50 -12.69
CA THR A 43 -12.18 -6.64 -12.00
C THR A 43 -11.64 -6.24 -10.62
N MET A 44 -10.95 -5.10 -10.55
CA MET A 44 -10.40 -4.59 -9.29
C MET A 44 -11.50 -4.22 -8.29
N ILE A 45 -12.58 -3.58 -8.74
CA ILE A 45 -13.74 -3.28 -7.88
C ILE A 45 -14.29 -4.57 -7.29
N GLY A 46 -14.45 -5.62 -8.09
CA GLY A 46 -14.93 -6.94 -7.62
C GLY A 46 -14.00 -7.56 -6.57
N VAL A 47 -12.71 -7.64 -6.89
CA VAL A 47 -11.70 -8.20 -5.98
C VAL A 47 -11.62 -7.38 -4.68
N MET A 48 -11.58 -6.05 -4.79
CA MET A 48 -11.53 -5.17 -3.62
C MET A 48 -12.77 -5.28 -2.74
N SER A 49 -13.96 -5.29 -3.34
CA SER A 49 -15.21 -5.42 -2.61
C SER A 49 -15.28 -6.74 -1.83
N PHE A 50 -14.85 -7.83 -2.46
CA PHE A 50 -14.75 -9.14 -1.80
C PHE A 50 -13.82 -9.09 -0.58
N TRP A 51 -12.61 -8.58 -0.75
CA TRP A 51 -11.62 -8.52 0.32
C TRP A 51 -11.99 -7.54 1.43
N VAL A 52 -12.57 -6.38 1.09
CA VAL A 52 -13.09 -5.42 2.10
C VAL A 52 -14.20 -6.08 2.92
N GLY A 53 -15.12 -6.81 2.26
CA GLY A 53 -16.15 -7.56 2.97
C GLY A 53 -15.58 -8.64 3.89
N LEU A 54 -14.56 -9.37 3.44
CA LEU A 54 -13.87 -10.38 4.24
C LEU A 54 -13.18 -9.77 5.47
N MET A 55 -12.51 -8.64 5.29
CA MET A 55 -11.86 -7.89 6.37
C MET A 55 -12.87 -7.33 7.38
N GLU A 56 -14.02 -6.87 6.91
CA GLU A 56 -15.10 -6.40 7.78
C GLU A 56 -15.64 -7.56 8.66
N ILE A 57 -15.83 -8.74 8.07
CA ILE A 57 -16.20 -9.94 8.81
C ILE A 57 -15.11 -10.30 9.83
N ALA A 58 -13.85 -10.31 9.44
CA ALA A 58 -12.72 -10.62 10.32
C ALA A 58 -12.59 -9.61 11.47
N SER A 59 -12.91 -8.35 11.22
CA SER A 59 -12.97 -7.30 12.25
C SER A 59 -14.09 -7.56 13.25
N LYS A 60 -15.31 -7.81 12.77
CA LYS A 60 -16.49 -8.05 13.62
C LYS A 60 -16.41 -9.36 14.39
N THR A 61 -15.77 -10.38 13.85
CA THR A 61 -15.59 -11.68 14.54
C THR A 61 -14.47 -11.67 15.59
N GLY A 62 -13.74 -10.55 15.73
CA GLY A 62 -12.67 -10.41 16.72
C GLY A 62 -11.33 -11.01 16.28
N ILE A 63 -11.21 -11.49 15.04
CA ILE A 63 -9.95 -12.02 14.49
C ILE A 63 -8.89 -10.92 14.42
N ILE A 64 -9.26 -9.74 13.89
CA ILE A 64 -8.33 -8.60 13.81
C ILE A 64 -7.91 -8.10 15.20
N PRO A 65 -8.83 -7.88 16.17
CA PRO A 65 -8.44 -7.56 17.54
C PRO A 65 -7.53 -8.61 18.20
N ALA A 66 -7.76 -9.91 17.92
CA ALA A 66 -6.90 -10.99 18.43
C ALA A 66 -5.50 -10.96 17.79
N ALA A 67 -5.41 -10.76 16.47
CA ALA A 67 -4.14 -10.60 15.76
C ALA A 67 -3.41 -9.32 16.21
N SER A 68 -4.12 -8.23 16.43
CA SER A 68 -3.60 -6.96 16.95
C SER A 68 -2.90 -7.16 18.30
N ARG A 69 -3.49 -7.93 19.20
CA ARG A 69 -2.87 -8.24 20.49
C ARG A 69 -1.55 -8.99 20.36
N LYS A 70 -1.44 -9.91 19.40
CA LYS A 70 -0.19 -10.65 19.13
C LYS A 70 0.88 -9.79 18.46
N ILE A 71 0.49 -8.83 17.61
CA ILE A 71 1.41 -7.93 16.91
C ILE A 71 1.82 -6.73 17.77
N ARG A 72 1.11 -6.48 18.88
CA ARG A 72 1.40 -5.35 19.78
C ARG A 72 2.86 -5.22 20.24
N PRO A 73 3.59 -6.31 20.57
CA PRO A 73 5.01 -6.22 20.90
C PRO A 73 5.84 -5.67 19.73
N VAL A 74 5.52 -6.10 18.50
CA VAL A 74 6.19 -5.61 17.27
C VAL A 74 5.89 -4.13 17.05
N ILE A 75 4.63 -3.72 17.23
CA ILE A 75 4.24 -2.30 17.14
C ILE A 75 5.02 -1.45 18.13
N ARG A 76 5.14 -1.90 19.39
CA ARG A 76 5.89 -1.18 20.42
C ARG A 76 7.38 -1.11 20.12
N PHE A 77 7.95 -2.14 19.51
CA PHE A 77 9.33 -2.13 19.07
C PHE A 77 9.55 -1.13 17.91
N LEU A 78 8.65 -1.11 16.93
CA LEU A 78 8.73 -0.23 15.77
C LEU A 78 8.37 1.22 16.09
N PHE A 79 7.49 1.45 17.06
CA PHE A 79 6.99 2.76 17.45
C PHE A 79 7.22 3.03 18.97
N PRO A 80 8.49 3.09 19.42
CA PRO A 80 8.81 3.17 20.85
C PRO A 80 8.28 4.45 21.52
N ASN A 81 8.13 5.53 20.76
CA ASN A 81 7.65 6.82 21.27
C ASN A 81 6.14 7.02 21.11
N LEU A 82 5.40 6.01 20.62
CA LEU A 82 3.95 6.05 20.56
C LEU A 82 3.38 5.78 21.97
N PRO A 83 2.58 6.69 22.55
CA PRO A 83 1.98 6.47 23.86
C PRO A 83 1.11 5.22 23.87
N ALA A 84 1.16 4.44 24.95
CA ALA A 84 0.37 3.22 25.08
C ALA A 84 -1.14 3.55 25.03
N GLY A 85 -1.88 2.83 24.18
CA GLY A 85 -3.32 3.07 24.00
C GLY A 85 -3.68 4.31 23.17
N HIS A 86 -2.70 4.87 22.45
CA HIS A 86 -2.97 5.99 21.54
C HIS A 86 -3.90 5.55 20.40
N PRO A 87 -4.84 6.42 19.94
CA PRO A 87 -5.76 6.10 18.84
C PRO A 87 -5.10 5.66 17.53
N ALA A 88 -3.83 6.00 17.30
CA ALA A 88 -3.07 5.55 16.13
C ALA A 88 -2.69 4.05 16.18
N GLU A 89 -2.66 3.41 17.36
CA GLU A 89 -2.22 2.01 17.52
C GLU A 89 -3.10 1.03 16.71
N GLU A 90 -4.42 1.22 16.75
CA GLU A 90 -5.37 0.36 16.04
C GLU A 90 -5.25 0.47 14.51
N PRO A 91 -5.32 1.66 13.89
CA PRO A 91 -5.19 1.78 12.45
C PRO A 91 -3.80 1.41 11.92
N ILE A 92 -2.71 1.65 12.66
CA ILE A 92 -1.37 1.15 12.31
C ILE A 92 -1.38 -0.38 12.27
N THR A 93 -1.92 -1.02 13.28
CA THR A 93 -1.98 -2.48 13.37
C THR A 93 -2.84 -3.07 12.27
N THR A 94 -4.00 -2.49 11.99
CA THR A 94 -4.91 -2.92 10.93
C THR A 94 -4.23 -2.79 9.55
N ASN A 95 -3.55 -1.69 9.29
CA ASN A 95 -2.80 -1.48 8.07
C ASN A 95 -1.68 -2.52 7.91
N MET A 96 -0.92 -2.79 8.95
CA MET A 96 0.15 -3.80 8.93
C MET A 96 -0.40 -5.20 8.66
N ILE A 97 -1.49 -5.60 9.33
CA ILE A 97 -2.13 -6.90 9.10
C ILE A 97 -2.61 -7.01 7.66
N ALA A 98 -3.27 -5.98 7.14
CA ALA A 98 -3.75 -5.96 5.77
C ALA A 98 -2.59 -6.07 4.76
N ASN A 99 -1.49 -5.38 4.98
CA ASN A 99 -0.30 -5.48 4.14
C ASN A 99 0.33 -6.88 4.19
N ILE A 100 0.51 -7.46 5.38
CA ILE A 100 1.04 -8.82 5.56
C ILE A 100 0.18 -9.84 4.80
N LEU A 101 -1.14 -9.67 4.82
CA LEU A 101 -2.08 -10.51 4.08
C LEU A 101 -2.15 -10.18 2.58
N GLY A 102 -1.39 -9.20 2.10
CA GLY A 102 -1.37 -8.81 0.69
C GLY A 102 -2.59 -8.00 0.24
N LEU A 103 -3.33 -7.44 1.19
CA LEU A 103 -4.56 -6.66 0.96
C LEU A 103 -4.24 -5.16 0.83
N GLY A 104 -3.22 -4.79 0.06
CA GLY A 104 -2.70 -3.43 -0.02
C GLY A 104 -3.77 -2.34 -0.21
N TRP A 105 -4.78 -2.60 -1.03
CA TRP A 105 -5.89 -1.66 -1.24
C TRP A 105 -6.77 -1.50 -0.01
N ALA A 106 -7.04 -2.58 0.72
CA ALA A 106 -7.80 -2.53 1.97
C ALA A 106 -6.98 -1.89 3.12
N ALA A 107 -5.66 -1.90 3.01
CA ALA A 107 -4.76 -1.24 3.95
C ALA A 107 -4.81 0.29 3.83
N THR A 108 -5.15 0.84 2.66
CA THR A 108 -5.11 2.28 2.39
C THR A 108 -5.97 3.12 3.34
N PRO A 109 -7.26 2.82 3.58
CA PRO A 109 -8.07 3.59 4.53
C PRO A 109 -7.51 3.57 5.95
N ALA A 110 -7.02 2.40 6.41
CA ALA A 110 -6.38 2.28 7.71
C ALA A 110 -5.07 3.08 7.77
N GLY A 111 -4.29 3.07 6.68
CA GLY A 111 -3.06 3.84 6.54
C GLY A 111 -3.29 5.35 6.63
N LEU A 112 -4.30 5.86 5.94
CA LEU A 112 -4.68 7.28 5.99
C LEU A 112 -5.10 7.68 7.40
N LYS A 113 -5.92 6.85 8.07
CA LYS A 113 -6.33 7.10 9.45
C LYS A 113 -5.16 7.05 10.42
N ALA A 114 -4.22 6.12 10.24
CA ALA A 114 -3.00 6.06 11.04
C ALA A 114 -2.18 7.35 10.91
N MET A 115 -1.96 7.83 9.69
CA MET A 115 -1.23 9.08 9.45
C MET A 115 -1.96 10.30 10.04
N GLU A 116 -3.27 10.35 9.95
CA GLU A 116 -4.08 11.40 10.57
C GLU A 116 -3.88 11.44 12.10
N GLU A 117 -3.99 10.28 12.77
CA GLU A 117 -3.80 10.19 14.21
C GLU A 117 -2.35 10.48 14.64
N LEU A 118 -1.35 10.07 13.85
CA LEU A 118 0.04 10.44 14.10
C LEU A 118 0.27 11.94 13.91
N SER A 119 -0.41 12.57 12.95
CA SER A 119 -0.38 14.03 12.76
C SER A 119 -0.95 14.78 13.97
N LYS A 120 -2.09 14.29 14.50
CA LYS A 120 -2.69 14.86 15.72
C LYS A 120 -1.75 14.72 16.93
N LEU A 121 -1.09 13.56 17.08
CA LEU A 121 -0.10 13.34 18.13
C LEU A 121 1.05 14.36 18.03
N GLU A 122 1.57 14.58 16.82
CA GLU A 122 2.66 15.53 16.62
C GLU A 122 2.22 16.98 16.88
N GLU A 123 0.98 17.34 16.57
CA GLU A 123 0.42 18.64 16.90
C GLU A 123 0.26 18.81 18.43
N GLN A 124 -0.19 17.75 19.13
CA GLN A 124 -0.27 17.74 20.60
C GLN A 124 1.11 17.90 21.24
N ARG A 125 2.15 17.25 20.68
CA ARG A 125 3.55 17.42 21.15
C ARG A 125 4.04 18.84 20.96
N ARG A 126 3.74 19.48 19.84
CA ARG A 126 4.06 20.89 19.59
C ARG A 126 3.40 21.85 20.59
N LYS A 127 2.22 21.48 21.04
CA LYS A 127 1.48 22.24 22.08
C LYS A 127 1.85 21.82 23.50
N HIS A 128 2.84 20.94 23.69
CA HIS A 128 3.24 20.37 24.98
C HIS A 128 2.12 19.61 25.71
N LEU A 129 1.14 19.08 24.98
CA LEU A 129 0.02 18.31 25.51
C LEU A 129 0.27 16.80 25.48
N ALA A 130 1.28 16.32 24.78
CA ALA A 130 1.65 14.92 24.69
C ALA A 130 3.17 14.73 24.92
N PRO A 131 3.59 13.58 25.49
CA PRO A 131 5.00 13.29 25.72
C PRO A 131 5.75 13.04 24.40
N GLY A 132 7.03 13.38 24.40
CA GLY A 132 7.95 13.16 23.28
C GLY A 132 8.51 14.45 22.69
N ILE A 133 9.45 14.29 21.76
CA ILE A 133 10.12 15.42 21.10
C ILE A 133 9.25 15.82 19.90
N SER A 134 8.85 17.08 19.83
CA SER A 134 8.13 17.63 18.68
C SER A 134 9.07 18.01 17.53
N ARG A 135 8.57 17.90 16.31
CA ARG A 135 9.25 18.37 15.10
C ARG A 135 8.67 19.72 14.64
N PRO A 136 9.44 20.54 13.90
CA PRO A 136 8.91 21.76 13.30
C PRO A 136 7.69 21.51 12.42
N ALA A 137 6.82 22.52 12.29
CA ALA A 137 5.66 22.42 11.40
C ALA A 137 6.09 22.09 9.96
N GLY A 138 5.37 21.17 9.32
CA GLY A 138 5.71 20.69 7.98
C GLY A 138 6.76 19.58 7.93
N THR A 139 7.30 19.16 9.08
CA THR A 139 8.26 18.05 9.16
C THR A 139 7.57 16.82 9.74
N ALA A 140 7.76 15.66 9.11
CA ALA A 140 7.21 14.39 9.59
C ALA A 140 7.91 13.94 10.89
N SER A 141 7.14 13.37 11.81
CA SER A 141 7.69 12.74 13.02
C SER A 141 8.39 11.42 12.69
N ASN A 142 9.18 10.91 13.63
CA ASN A 142 9.84 9.61 13.46
C ASN A 142 8.81 8.49 13.25
N GLU A 143 7.70 8.55 13.96
CA GLU A 143 6.62 7.55 13.83
C GLU A 143 5.98 7.61 12.44
N MET A 144 5.75 8.80 11.87
CA MET A 144 5.27 8.95 10.50
C MET A 144 6.26 8.37 9.49
N CYS A 145 7.54 8.68 9.66
CA CYS A 145 8.59 8.15 8.79
C CYS A 145 8.68 6.62 8.88
N THR A 146 8.68 6.06 10.08
CA THR A 146 8.68 4.61 10.31
C THR A 146 7.47 3.95 9.64
N PHE A 147 6.27 4.53 9.82
CA PHE A 147 5.05 4.02 9.21
C PHE A 147 5.12 4.04 7.68
N LEU A 148 5.63 5.12 7.08
CA LEU A 148 5.81 5.22 5.63
C LEU A 148 6.83 4.20 5.11
N ILE A 149 7.97 4.02 5.79
CA ILE A 149 8.99 3.04 5.41
C ILE A 149 8.40 1.63 5.39
N ILE A 150 7.66 1.25 6.42
CA ILE A 150 7.01 -0.07 6.50
C ILE A 150 6.02 -0.27 5.35
N ASN A 151 5.23 0.77 5.02
CA ASN A 151 4.28 0.68 3.90
C ASN A 151 4.97 0.65 2.53
N ILE A 152 6.04 1.42 2.34
CA ILE A 152 6.83 1.45 1.08
C ILE A 152 7.55 0.12 0.87
N SER A 153 8.05 -0.50 1.94
CA SER A 153 8.72 -1.81 1.87
C SER A 153 7.78 -2.95 1.48
N SER A 154 6.45 -2.69 1.47
CA SER A 154 5.42 -3.61 0.95
C SER A 154 5.55 -5.03 1.48
N LEU A 155 5.70 -5.21 2.79
CA LEU A 155 5.80 -6.53 3.44
C LEU A 155 4.52 -7.33 3.19
N GLN A 156 4.53 -8.17 2.15
CA GLN A 156 3.41 -9.03 1.77
C GLN A 156 3.85 -10.49 1.84
N LEU A 157 3.17 -11.30 2.65
CA LEU A 157 3.40 -12.75 2.63
C LEU A 157 2.66 -13.41 1.46
N ILE A 158 1.51 -12.88 1.08
CA ILE A 158 0.70 -13.38 -0.03
C ILE A 158 0.48 -12.22 -1.01
N PRO A 159 1.13 -12.20 -2.18
CA PRO A 159 0.98 -11.13 -3.16
C PRO A 159 -0.33 -11.31 -3.96
N ILE A 160 -1.48 -11.08 -3.33
CA ILE A 160 -2.81 -11.37 -3.88
C ILE A 160 -3.04 -10.65 -5.21
N ASN A 161 -2.63 -9.38 -5.33
CA ASN A 161 -2.78 -8.63 -6.57
C ASN A 161 -2.01 -9.28 -7.73
N VAL A 162 -0.77 -9.73 -7.48
CA VAL A 162 0.03 -10.43 -8.49
C VAL A 162 -0.60 -11.75 -8.89
N ILE A 163 -1.16 -12.49 -7.91
CA ILE A 163 -1.87 -13.75 -8.17
C ILE A 163 -3.12 -13.49 -9.03
N ALA A 164 -3.89 -12.44 -8.71
CA ALA A 164 -5.07 -12.06 -9.47
C ALA A 164 -4.72 -11.71 -10.93
N TYR A 165 -3.70 -10.86 -11.15
CA TYR A 165 -3.23 -10.56 -12.50
C TYR A 165 -2.74 -11.80 -13.25
N ARG A 166 -1.94 -12.65 -12.63
CA ARG A 166 -1.47 -13.89 -13.24
C ARG A 166 -2.64 -14.82 -13.63
N SER A 167 -3.68 -14.89 -12.81
CA SER A 167 -4.90 -15.63 -13.12
C SER A 167 -5.63 -15.03 -14.31
N GLN A 168 -5.78 -13.71 -14.34
CA GLN A 168 -6.46 -13.00 -15.42
C GLN A 168 -5.76 -13.16 -16.78
N TYR A 169 -4.44 -13.19 -16.79
CA TYR A 169 -3.61 -13.38 -17.99
C TYR A 169 -3.29 -14.86 -18.29
N GLY A 170 -4.09 -15.80 -17.76
CA GLY A 170 -4.05 -17.21 -18.15
C GLY A 170 -2.88 -18.02 -17.61
N SER A 171 -2.26 -17.61 -16.49
CA SER A 171 -1.22 -18.42 -15.85
C SER A 171 -1.78 -19.76 -15.37
N VAL A 172 -1.14 -20.87 -15.73
CA VAL A 172 -1.54 -22.23 -15.32
C VAL A 172 -1.47 -22.40 -13.80
N ASN A 173 -0.55 -21.74 -13.13
CA ASN A 173 -0.42 -21.74 -11.67
C ASN A 173 -0.16 -20.34 -11.14
N PRO A 174 -1.21 -19.52 -10.95
CA PRO A 174 -1.06 -18.15 -10.46
C PRO A 174 -0.37 -18.06 -9.09
N ALA A 175 -0.63 -19.02 -8.21
CA ALA A 175 -0.13 -19.03 -6.83
C ALA A 175 1.35 -19.42 -6.71
N SER A 176 2.01 -19.92 -7.75
CA SER A 176 3.42 -20.32 -7.71
C SER A 176 4.38 -19.19 -7.35
N ILE A 177 3.94 -17.93 -7.49
CA ILE A 177 4.73 -16.73 -7.13
C ILE A 177 4.89 -16.52 -5.62
N ILE A 178 4.06 -17.17 -4.79
CA ILE A 178 4.04 -16.93 -3.33
C ILE A 178 5.44 -17.17 -2.73
N GLY A 179 6.05 -18.32 -3.01
CA GLY A 179 7.36 -18.67 -2.45
C GLY A 179 8.45 -17.68 -2.91
N ALA A 180 8.54 -17.43 -4.21
CA ALA A 180 9.53 -16.50 -4.76
C ALA A 180 9.28 -15.06 -4.30
N GLY A 181 8.02 -14.63 -4.20
CA GLY A 181 7.64 -13.30 -3.71
C GLY A 181 8.02 -13.10 -2.25
N THR A 182 7.71 -14.05 -1.37
CA THR A 182 8.08 -13.97 0.06
C THR A 182 9.59 -13.86 0.25
N VAL A 183 10.37 -14.67 -0.48
CA VAL A 183 11.85 -14.62 -0.41
C VAL A 183 12.38 -13.28 -0.92
N SER A 184 11.88 -12.78 -2.06
CA SER A 184 12.31 -11.50 -2.64
C SER A 184 12.03 -10.34 -1.68
N TYR A 185 10.86 -10.28 -1.08
CA TYR A 185 10.51 -9.22 -0.13
C TYR A 185 11.37 -9.25 1.13
N THR A 186 11.62 -10.42 1.71
CA THR A 186 12.48 -10.53 2.89
C THR A 186 13.92 -10.08 2.61
N HIS A 187 14.47 -10.39 1.44
CA HIS A 187 15.82 -9.96 1.07
C HIS A 187 15.94 -8.47 0.74
N LEU A 188 14.86 -7.84 0.24
CA LEU A 188 14.87 -6.41 -0.07
C LEU A 188 14.57 -5.52 1.14
N THR A 189 13.75 -6.00 2.08
CA THR A 189 13.28 -5.18 3.21
C THR A 189 14.16 -5.27 4.44
N LEU A 190 14.77 -6.42 4.73
CA LEU A 190 15.67 -6.58 5.88
C LEU A 190 16.87 -5.62 5.85
N PRO A 191 17.58 -5.40 4.72
CA PRO A 191 18.70 -4.45 4.68
C PRO A 191 18.30 -2.97 4.80
N THR A 192 17.04 -2.64 4.52
CA THR A 192 16.56 -1.24 4.60
C THR A 192 15.99 -0.88 5.98
N LEU A 193 15.80 -1.87 6.87
CA LEU A 193 15.33 -1.68 8.24
C LEU A 193 16.46 -1.68 9.28
N LEU A 194 17.68 -2.03 8.88
CA LEU A 194 18.90 -1.98 9.68
C LEU A 194 19.74 -0.74 9.35
#